data_193779a1395deaa3c705fcc58b0b4bd3
#
_entry.id   193779a1395deaa3c705fcc58b0b4bd3
#
_cell.length_a   1.000
_cell.length_b   1.000
_cell.length_c   1.000
_cell.angle_alpha   90.00
_cell.angle_beta   90.00
_cell.angle_gamma   90.00
#
_symmetry.space_group_name_H-M   'P 1'
#
loop_
_entity.id
_entity.type
_entity.pdbx_description
1 polymer ?
#
loop_
_entity_poly.entity_id
_entity_poly.type
_entity_poly.pdbx_seq_one_letter_code
_entity_poly.pdbx_strand_id
1 'polypeptide(L)'
;MEFRKVFDTIPEQFDRYRPRYSPELFRDLIACAGIGPGKSVLELGPGTGQATDPILRTGCDYHAIELGEHLYEKMRSKYGGYPNFQIVNGDFITYDFGNRRFDMIYSAATIQWIPEEIAFTKTFDLLRPGGTLAMMLTRGDYRTPNEKLFQRIQQVYAAYFRPEEEYAHGAFRYDGAVDYGYVEFEKREYAGQRVFTAEEYVAFSGTHCDHIVLPEPYRTKFFDGLRQAVLDAGDRIVFNDTYILYLARKPLEAA
;
A
#
# COMPACT_ATOMS: atom_id res chain seq x y z
N MET A 1 -16.10 -8.03 -10.81
CA MET A 1 -15.86 -6.99 -9.76
C MET A 1 -14.63 -6.19 -10.16
N GLU A 2 -14.59 -4.88 -9.96
CA GLU A 2 -13.37 -4.10 -10.23
C GLU A 2 -12.33 -4.42 -9.14
N PHE A 3 -11.18 -5.01 -9.53
CA PHE A 3 -10.15 -5.46 -8.58
C PHE A 3 -9.61 -4.35 -7.68
N ARG A 4 -9.59 -3.10 -8.14
CA ARG A 4 -9.17 -1.95 -7.32
C ARG A 4 -10.08 -1.71 -6.10
N LYS A 5 -11.34 -2.18 -6.16
CA LYS A 5 -12.34 -2.03 -5.09
C LYS A 5 -12.49 -3.27 -4.21
N VAL A 6 -11.78 -4.36 -4.51
CA VAL A 6 -11.95 -5.62 -3.78
C VAL A 6 -11.65 -5.49 -2.29
N PHE A 7 -10.69 -4.64 -1.94
CA PHE A 7 -10.30 -4.40 -0.54
C PHE A 7 -11.39 -3.70 0.29
N ASP A 8 -12.29 -2.97 -0.37
CA ASP A 8 -13.42 -2.30 0.27
C ASP A 8 -14.45 -3.28 0.87
N THR A 9 -14.39 -4.55 0.47
CA THR A 9 -15.27 -5.60 1.00
C THR A 9 -14.86 -6.13 2.38
N ILE A 10 -13.63 -5.81 2.84
CA ILE A 10 -13.03 -6.36 4.06
C ILE A 10 -12.30 -5.31 4.92
N PRO A 11 -12.87 -4.11 5.17
CA PRO A 11 -12.14 -2.99 5.78
C PRO A 11 -11.60 -3.30 7.19
N GLU A 12 -12.32 -4.09 8.00
CA GLU A 12 -11.89 -4.46 9.35
C GLU A 12 -10.69 -5.42 9.32
N GLN A 13 -10.76 -6.44 8.47
CA GLN A 13 -9.68 -7.40 8.31
C GLN A 13 -8.45 -6.75 7.68
N PHE A 14 -8.66 -5.88 6.69
CA PHE A 14 -7.62 -5.07 6.06
C PHE A 14 -6.88 -4.22 7.09
N ASP A 15 -7.61 -3.50 7.96
CA ASP A 15 -7.03 -2.66 9.01
C ASP A 15 -6.15 -3.45 9.99
N ARG A 16 -6.64 -4.63 10.40
CA ARG A 16 -5.98 -5.44 11.42
C ARG A 16 -4.73 -6.16 10.92
N TYR A 17 -4.75 -6.68 9.69
CA TYR A 17 -3.75 -7.64 9.23
C TYR A 17 -2.80 -7.12 8.15
N ARG A 18 -3.13 -6.03 7.44
CA ARG A 18 -2.20 -5.47 6.45
C ARG A 18 -0.96 -4.87 7.12
N PRO A 19 0.23 -5.03 6.49
CA PRO A 19 1.48 -4.55 7.07
C PRO A 19 1.48 -3.04 7.24
N ARG A 20 2.14 -2.59 8.32
CA ARG A 20 2.53 -1.20 8.53
C ARG A 20 4.01 -1.04 8.20
N TYR A 21 4.43 0.17 7.92
CA TYR A 21 5.81 0.47 7.53
C TYR A 21 6.68 0.78 8.74
N SER A 22 8.02 0.69 8.57
CA SER A 22 8.95 0.98 9.67
C SER A 22 8.95 2.47 10.06
N PRO A 23 9.16 2.79 11.34
CA PRO A 23 9.32 4.18 11.78
C PRO A 23 10.50 4.89 11.12
N GLU A 24 11.55 4.14 10.76
CA GLU A 24 12.74 4.67 10.07
C GLU A 24 12.42 5.19 8.68
N LEU A 25 11.61 4.42 7.93
CA LEU A 25 11.13 4.85 6.61
C LEU A 25 10.42 6.21 6.70
N PHE A 26 9.53 6.39 7.67
CA PHE A 26 8.81 7.67 7.82
C PHE A 26 9.72 8.81 8.26
N ARG A 27 10.68 8.58 9.15
CA ARG A 27 11.68 9.61 9.52
C ARG A 27 12.42 10.12 8.30
N ASP A 28 12.90 9.19 7.46
CA ASP A 28 13.64 9.52 6.25
C ASP A 28 12.74 10.24 5.23
N LEU A 29 11.50 9.75 5.02
CA LEU A 29 10.53 10.39 4.13
C LEU A 29 10.23 11.83 4.56
N ILE A 30 9.89 12.03 5.84
CA ILE A 30 9.56 13.36 6.40
C ILE A 30 10.74 14.31 6.26
N ALA A 31 11.95 13.83 6.57
CA ALA A 31 13.17 14.65 6.47
C ALA A 31 13.51 15.02 5.01
N CYS A 32 13.46 14.03 4.10
CA CYS A 32 13.74 14.25 2.68
C CYS A 32 12.74 15.20 2.02
N ALA A 33 11.46 15.04 2.30
CA ALA A 33 10.40 15.86 1.72
C ALA A 33 10.20 17.20 2.47
N GLY A 34 10.84 17.38 3.62
CA GLY A 34 10.71 18.59 4.44
C GLY A 34 9.28 18.83 4.92
N ILE A 35 8.57 17.77 5.34
CA ILE A 35 7.15 17.82 5.71
C ILE A 35 6.98 18.27 7.15
N GLY A 36 6.05 19.20 7.35
CA GLY A 36 5.71 19.78 8.65
C GLY A 36 4.62 20.83 8.51
N PRO A 37 4.39 21.67 9.55
CA PRO A 37 3.42 22.75 9.50
C PRO A 37 3.65 23.67 8.29
N GLY A 38 2.54 24.05 7.62
CA GLY A 38 2.59 24.91 6.42
C GLY A 38 2.92 24.17 5.10
N LYS A 39 3.14 22.85 5.16
CA LYS A 39 3.28 21.98 3.99
C LYS A 39 1.96 21.27 3.68
N SER A 40 1.68 21.05 2.41
CA SER A 40 0.47 20.33 1.96
C SER A 40 0.85 18.98 1.37
N VAL A 41 0.14 17.93 1.80
CA VAL A 41 0.43 16.53 1.46
C VAL A 41 -0.81 15.86 0.91
N LEU A 42 -0.65 15.01 -0.11
CA LEU A 42 -1.71 14.14 -0.63
C LEU A 42 -1.31 12.67 -0.50
N GLU A 43 -2.14 11.86 0.16
CA GLU A 43 -2.05 10.39 0.17
C GLU A 43 -3.00 9.79 -0.87
N LEU A 44 -2.46 8.90 -1.73
CA LEU A 44 -3.23 8.15 -2.71
C LEU A 44 -3.60 6.78 -2.15
N GLY A 45 -4.90 6.52 -1.99
CA GLY A 45 -5.44 5.26 -1.51
C GLY A 45 -4.92 4.86 -0.12
N PRO A 46 -5.25 5.62 0.93
CA PRO A 46 -4.81 5.35 2.29
C PRO A 46 -5.25 3.98 2.82
N GLY A 47 -6.26 3.36 2.21
CA GLY A 47 -6.89 2.15 2.71
C GLY A 47 -7.53 2.41 4.07
N THR A 48 -6.97 1.82 5.12
CA THR A 48 -7.39 2.06 6.50
C THR A 48 -6.36 2.84 7.33
N GLY A 49 -5.40 3.50 6.67
CA GLY A 49 -4.44 4.39 7.30
C GLY A 49 -3.14 3.73 7.74
N GLN A 50 -2.65 2.72 7.01
CA GLN A 50 -1.40 2.02 7.32
C GLN A 50 -0.17 2.95 7.31
N ALA A 51 -0.22 4.03 6.50
CA ALA A 51 0.88 4.98 6.35
C ALA A 51 0.51 6.42 6.79
N THR A 52 -0.73 6.67 7.17
CA THR A 52 -1.28 8.01 7.42
C THR A 52 -0.73 8.67 8.69
N ASP A 53 -0.77 7.97 9.82
CA ASP A 53 -0.54 8.56 11.15
C ASP A 53 0.81 9.29 11.29
N PRO A 54 1.95 8.74 10.84
CA PRO A 54 3.25 9.42 10.99
C PRO A 54 3.33 10.74 10.21
N ILE A 55 2.71 10.82 9.05
CA ILE A 55 2.70 12.03 8.21
C ILE A 55 1.70 13.05 8.76
N LEU A 56 0.49 12.63 9.11
CA LEU A 56 -0.54 13.50 9.67
C LEU A 56 -0.05 14.22 10.96
N ARG A 57 0.69 13.49 11.82
CA ARG A 57 1.24 14.03 13.07
C ARG A 57 2.35 15.07 12.88
N THR A 58 2.88 15.27 11.69
CA THR A 58 3.81 16.36 11.40
C THR A 58 3.16 17.73 11.47
N GLY A 59 1.82 17.80 11.47
CA GLY A 59 1.06 19.04 11.44
C GLY A 59 0.92 19.66 10.05
N CYS A 60 1.24 18.91 9.00
CA CYS A 60 1.02 19.33 7.60
C CYS A 60 -0.50 19.45 7.29
N ASP A 61 -0.87 20.22 6.27
CA ASP A 61 -2.20 20.21 5.68
C ASP A 61 -2.37 18.91 4.89
N TYR A 62 -3.10 17.97 5.50
CA TYR A 62 -3.16 16.59 5.05
C TYR A 62 -4.42 16.31 4.25
N HIS A 63 -4.22 15.86 3.02
CA HIS A 63 -5.28 15.43 2.12
C HIS A 63 -5.11 13.96 1.77
N ALA A 64 -6.23 13.25 1.58
CA ALA A 64 -6.26 11.89 1.08
C ALA A 64 -7.38 11.70 0.06
N ILE A 65 -7.20 10.75 -0.84
CA ILE A 65 -8.24 10.29 -1.77
C ILE A 65 -8.33 8.77 -1.72
N GLU A 66 -9.53 8.25 -1.43
CA GLU A 66 -9.78 6.81 -1.29
C GLU A 66 -10.92 6.38 -2.21
N LEU A 67 -10.68 5.30 -2.96
CA LEU A 67 -11.63 4.77 -3.94
C LEU A 67 -12.78 3.99 -3.28
N GLY A 68 -12.46 3.23 -2.22
CA GLY A 68 -13.39 2.39 -1.48
C GLY A 68 -14.24 3.21 -0.52
N GLU A 69 -15.55 3.05 -0.53
CA GLU A 69 -16.48 3.77 0.34
C GLU A 69 -16.31 3.38 1.82
N HIS A 70 -16.22 2.06 2.10
CA HIS A 70 -16.05 1.57 3.47
C HIS A 70 -14.66 1.88 4.03
N LEU A 71 -13.62 1.83 3.19
CA LEU A 71 -12.26 2.26 3.56
C LEU A 71 -12.23 3.76 3.87
N TYR A 72 -12.89 4.59 3.05
CA TYR A 72 -13.05 6.01 3.28
C TYR A 72 -13.75 6.30 4.61
N GLU A 73 -14.88 5.63 4.92
CA GLU A 73 -15.58 5.81 6.20
C GLU A 73 -14.72 5.38 7.39
N LYS A 74 -13.91 4.32 7.23
CA LYS A 74 -12.94 3.90 8.24
C LYS A 74 -11.90 4.99 8.52
N MET A 75 -11.37 5.61 7.47
CA MET A 75 -10.42 6.73 7.58
C MET A 75 -11.06 7.94 8.28
N ARG A 76 -12.28 8.31 7.90
CA ARG A 76 -13.02 9.39 8.57
C ARG A 76 -13.23 9.12 10.05
N SER A 77 -13.59 7.89 10.40
CA SER A 77 -13.78 7.50 11.81
C SER A 77 -12.49 7.62 12.61
N LYS A 78 -11.34 7.24 12.02
CA LYS A 78 -10.03 7.27 12.71
C LYS A 78 -9.44 8.67 12.82
N TYR A 79 -9.53 9.47 11.77
CA TYR A 79 -8.75 10.69 11.62
C TYR A 79 -9.59 11.96 11.47
N GLY A 80 -10.91 11.85 11.35
CA GLY A 80 -11.80 13.01 11.17
C GLY A 80 -11.79 14.02 12.33
N GLY A 81 -11.27 13.65 13.49
CA GLY A 81 -11.07 14.57 14.63
C GLY A 81 -9.81 15.44 14.53
N TYR A 82 -8.91 15.19 13.59
CA TYR A 82 -7.73 16.02 13.37
C TYR A 82 -8.10 17.24 12.51
N PRO A 83 -7.80 18.46 12.96
CA PRO A 83 -8.20 19.68 12.23
C PRO A 83 -7.48 19.85 10.89
N ASN A 84 -6.33 19.21 10.74
CA ASN A 84 -5.50 19.24 9.53
C ASN A 84 -5.74 18.05 8.60
N PHE A 85 -6.77 17.21 8.86
CA PHE A 85 -7.07 16.03 8.04
C PHE A 85 -8.27 16.26 7.13
N GLN A 86 -8.11 16.00 5.85
CA GLN A 86 -9.16 16.02 4.84
C GLN A 86 -9.09 14.76 3.99
N ILE A 87 -10.22 14.14 3.72
CA ILE A 87 -10.31 12.99 2.83
C ILE A 87 -11.51 13.11 1.90
N VAL A 88 -11.36 12.65 0.67
CA VAL A 88 -12.44 12.52 -0.31
C VAL A 88 -12.61 11.06 -0.72
N ASN A 89 -13.86 10.62 -0.89
CA ASN A 89 -14.15 9.36 -1.56
C ASN A 89 -14.21 9.60 -3.06
N GLY A 90 -13.31 8.98 -3.81
CA GLY A 90 -13.21 9.20 -5.25
C GLY A 90 -12.09 8.40 -5.93
N ASP A 91 -12.16 8.33 -7.24
CA ASP A 91 -11.10 7.73 -8.05
C ASP A 91 -10.05 8.79 -8.41
N PHE A 92 -8.81 8.57 -7.98
CA PHE A 92 -7.71 9.47 -8.33
C PHE A 92 -7.59 9.70 -9.85
N ILE A 93 -7.92 8.69 -10.67
CA ILE A 93 -7.84 8.78 -12.13
C ILE A 93 -8.71 9.93 -12.66
N THR A 94 -9.94 10.05 -12.16
CA THR A 94 -10.95 10.99 -12.68
C THR A 94 -11.20 12.20 -11.81
N TYR A 95 -10.75 12.17 -10.53
CA TYR A 95 -11.02 13.26 -9.59
C TYR A 95 -10.30 14.56 -10.01
N ASP A 96 -11.04 15.66 -10.01
CA ASP A 96 -10.49 17.00 -10.27
C ASP A 96 -10.08 17.68 -8.96
N PHE A 97 -8.78 17.90 -8.80
CA PHE A 97 -8.22 18.63 -7.66
C PHE A 97 -8.26 20.16 -7.85
N GLY A 98 -8.73 20.65 -8.99
CA GLY A 98 -8.73 22.09 -9.34
C GLY A 98 -7.30 22.67 -9.30
N ASN A 99 -7.16 23.82 -8.64
CA ASN A 99 -5.87 24.52 -8.54
C ASN A 99 -5.00 24.04 -7.34
N ARG A 100 -5.35 22.96 -6.67
CA ARG A 100 -4.57 22.47 -5.52
C ARG A 100 -3.21 21.99 -5.98
N ARG A 101 -2.18 22.29 -5.16
CA ARG A 101 -0.81 21.84 -5.36
C ARG A 101 -0.25 21.39 -4.04
N PHE A 102 0.57 20.33 -4.07
CA PHE A 102 1.10 19.66 -2.89
C PHE A 102 2.63 19.76 -2.84
N ASP A 103 3.18 19.80 -1.65
CA ASP A 103 4.62 19.73 -1.41
C ASP A 103 5.09 18.26 -1.48
N MET A 104 4.21 17.32 -1.12
CA MET A 104 4.46 15.88 -1.27
C MET A 104 3.17 15.17 -1.70
N ILE A 105 3.31 14.23 -2.61
CA ILE A 105 2.30 13.21 -2.90
C ILE A 105 2.90 11.87 -2.57
N TYR A 106 2.19 11.04 -1.82
CA TYR A 106 2.69 9.71 -1.52
C TYR A 106 1.62 8.63 -1.66
N SER A 107 2.09 7.41 -1.85
CA SER A 107 1.27 6.22 -2.00
C SER A 107 1.92 5.03 -1.31
N ALA A 108 1.14 4.32 -0.51
CA ALA A 108 1.56 3.11 0.19
C ALA A 108 0.86 1.89 -0.41
N ALA A 109 1.53 1.20 -1.34
CA ALA A 109 1.02 0.02 -2.07
C ALA A 109 -0.28 0.28 -2.85
N THR A 110 -0.45 1.49 -3.39
CA THR A 110 -1.64 1.87 -4.17
C THR A 110 -1.32 2.32 -5.59
N ILE A 111 -0.23 3.07 -5.81
CA ILE A 111 0.03 3.71 -7.11
C ILE A 111 0.09 2.72 -8.29
N GLN A 112 0.53 1.50 -8.05
CA GLN A 112 0.61 0.44 -9.06
C GLN A 112 -0.77 -0.06 -9.57
N TRP A 113 -1.87 0.38 -8.94
CA TRP A 113 -3.23 0.14 -9.39
C TRP A 113 -3.73 1.19 -10.38
N ILE A 114 -2.96 2.25 -10.58
CA ILE A 114 -3.25 3.35 -11.50
C ILE A 114 -2.39 3.15 -12.76
N PRO A 115 -2.93 3.31 -13.97
CA PRO A 115 -2.11 3.27 -15.17
C PRO A 115 -0.89 4.21 -15.06
N GLU A 116 0.30 3.70 -15.38
CA GLU A 116 1.59 4.37 -15.15
C GLU A 116 1.61 5.81 -15.68
N GLU A 117 1.12 6.01 -16.92
CA GLU A 117 1.01 7.32 -17.55
C GLU A 117 0.17 8.29 -16.71
N ILE A 118 -1.00 7.85 -16.23
CA ILE A 118 -1.89 8.70 -15.42
C ILE A 118 -1.27 8.96 -14.06
N ALA A 119 -0.69 7.92 -13.44
CA ALA A 119 -0.08 8.01 -12.12
C ALA A 119 1.00 9.09 -12.10
N PHE A 120 1.96 9.03 -13.03
CA PHE A 120 3.08 9.96 -13.03
C PHE A 120 2.74 11.33 -13.58
N THR A 121 1.98 11.43 -14.67
CA THR A 121 1.60 12.73 -15.23
C THR A 121 0.76 13.52 -14.24
N LYS A 122 -0.28 12.90 -13.67
CA LYS A 122 -1.19 13.60 -12.76
C LYS A 122 -0.52 13.99 -11.44
N THR A 123 0.33 13.12 -10.88
CA THR A 123 1.09 13.48 -9.67
C THR A 123 2.11 14.58 -9.95
N PHE A 124 2.75 14.56 -11.13
CA PHE A 124 3.66 15.61 -11.54
C PHE A 124 2.96 16.98 -11.62
N ASP A 125 1.78 17.03 -12.26
CA ASP A 125 1.01 18.27 -12.37
C ASP A 125 0.55 18.80 -11.02
N LEU A 126 0.16 17.92 -10.11
CA LEU A 126 -0.32 18.28 -8.78
C LEU A 126 0.80 18.68 -7.81
N LEU A 127 2.06 18.31 -8.07
CA LEU A 127 3.19 18.73 -7.25
C LEU A 127 3.60 20.18 -7.54
N ARG A 128 3.97 20.90 -6.48
CA ARG A 128 4.70 22.16 -6.60
C ARG A 128 6.10 21.92 -7.18
N PRO A 129 6.73 22.89 -7.85
CA PRO A 129 8.15 22.81 -8.17
C PRO A 129 8.98 22.45 -6.92
N GLY A 130 9.90 21.51 -7.04
CA GLY A 130 10.67 20.94 -5.92
C GLY A 130 9.91 19.96 -5.02
N GLY A 131 8.62 19.71 -5.29
CA GLY A 131 7.79 18.77 -4.55
C GLY A 131 8.23 17.31 -4.75
N THR A 132 7.88 16.45 -3.79
CA THR A 132 8.31 15.05 -3.73
C THR A 132 7.16 14.09 -4.04
N LEU A 133 7.39 13.15 -4.96
CA LEU A 133 6.60 11.93 -5.09
C LEU A 133 7.27 10.82 -4.27
N ALA A 134 6.54 10.21 -3.35
CA ALA A 134 7.02 9.07 -2.56
C ALA A 134 6.12 7.84 -2.78
N MET A 135 6.74 6.71 -3.10
CA MET A 135 6.03 5.46 -3.36
C MET A 135 6.58 4.37 -2.45
N MET A 136 5.71 3.74 -1.69
CA MET A 136 6.07 2.75 -0.69
C MET A 136 5.45 1.40 -0.99
N LEU A 137 6.18 0.33 -0.72
CA LEU A 137 5.65 -1.04 -0.72
C LEU A 137 6.38 -1.92 0.28
N THR A 138 5.77 -3.06 0.59
CA THR A 138 6.37 -4.10 1.43
C THR A 138 6.56 -5.36 0.60
N ARG A 139 7.77 -5.92 0.63
CA ARG A 139 8.07 -7.26 0.13
C ARG A 139 8.32 -8.17 1.32
N GLY A 140 7.53 -9.22 1.44
CA GLY A 140 7.69 -10.22 2.50
C GLY A 140 8.35 -11.48 1.94
N ASP A 141 9.48 -11.88 2.52
CA ASP A 141 10.08 -13.18 2.27
C ASP A 141 9.73 -14.13 3.43
N TYR A 142 8.88 -15.10 3.15
CA TYR A 142 8.57 -16.18 4.08
C TYR A 142 9.20 -17.52 3.67
N ARG A 143 9.87 -17.56 2.52
CA ARG A 143 10.56 -18.78 2.05
C ARG A 143 11.82 -19.03 2.85
N THR A 144 12.75 -18.09 2.84
CA THR A 144 14.08 -18.25 3.45
C THR A 144 14.01 -18.67 4.93
N PRO A 145 13.19 -18.03 5.79
CA PRO A 145 13.10 -18.43 7.18
C PRO A 145 12.29 -19.70 7.43
N ASN A 146 11.54 -20.21 6.44
CA ASN A 146 10.59 -21.32 6.62
C ASN A 146 10.61 -22.30 5.43
N GLU A 147 11.77 -22.75 4.97
CA GLU A 147 11.89 -23.52 3.72
C GLU A 147 10.95 -24.75 3.65
N LYS A 148 10.87 -25.55 4.71
CA LYS A 148 10.01 -26.74 4.73
C LYS A 148 8.51 -26.37 4.72
N LEU A 149 8.13 -25.34 5.47
CA LEU A 149 6.77 -24.82 5.50
C LEU A 149 6.39 -24.19 4.15
N PHE A 150 7.33 -23.46 3.53
CA PHE A 150 7.13 -22.91 2.19
C PHE A 150 6.73 -23.99 1.19
N GLN A 151 7.42 -25.12 1.15
CA GLN A 151 7.09 -26.23 0.24
C GLN A 151 5.68 -26.76 0.48
N ARG A 152 5.24 -26.89 1.72
CA ARG A 152 3.87 -27.30 2.06
C ARG A 152 2.84 -26.28 1.59
N ILE A 153 3.10 -25.00 1.83
CA ILE A 153 2.23 -23.91 1.35
C ILE A 153 2.11 -23.94 -0.17
N GLN A 154 3.23 -24.15 -0.91
CA GLN A 154 3.18 -24.28 -2.37
C GLN A 154 2.32 -25.46 -2.84
N GLN A 155 2.28 -26.56 -2.10
CA GLN A 155 1.38 -27.68 -2.39
C GLN A 155 -0.10 -27.29 -2.22
N VAL A 156 -0.43 -26.48 -1.18
CA VAL A 156 -1.78 -25.95 -0.98
C VAL A 156 -2.19 -25.04 -2.14
N TYR A 157 -1.30 -24.13 -2.57
CA TYR A 157 -1.53 -23.28 -3.75
C TYR A 157 -1.77 -24.14 -5.01
N ALA A 158 -0.91 -25.12 -5.27
CA ALA A 158 -1.03 -25.99 -6.43
C ALA A 158 -2.34 -26.79 -6.43
N ALA A 159 -2.85 -27.18 -5.27
CA ALA A 159 -4.08 -27.98 -5.13
C ALA A 159 -5.36 -27.14 -5.19
N TYR A 160 -5.39 -25.98 -4.54
CA TYR A 160 -6.62 -25.27 -4.22
C TYR A 160 -6.69 -23.81 -4.68
N PHE A 161 -5.58 -23.19 -5.09
CA PHE A 161 -5.63 -21.84 -5.61
C PHE A 161 -6.15 -21.86 -7.06
N ARG A 162 -7.44 -21.58 -7.21
CA ARG A 162 -8.16 -21.62 -8.50
C ARG A 162 -9.02 -20.37 -8.64
N PRO A 163 -8.38 -19.19 -8.89
CA PRO A 163 -9.14 -17.97 -9.15
C PRO A 163 -9.92 -18.10 -10.47
N GLU A 164 -11.12 -17.52 -10.52
CA GLU A 164 -11.92 -17.48 -11.75
C GLU A 164 -11.31 -16.55 -12.79
N GLU A 165 -10.67 -15.47 -12.35
CA GLU A 165 -9.95 -14.52 -13.19
C GLU A 165 -8.53 -14.36 -12.65
N GLU A 166 -7.54 -14.47 -13.52
CA GLU A 166 -6.18 -14.10 -13.16
C GLU A 166 -6.04 -12.59 -13.21
N TYR A 167 -5.71 -12.00 -12.08
CA TYR A 167 -5.38 -10.59 -12.04
C TYR A 167 -3.97 -10.37 -12.60
N ALA A 168 -3.91 -9.94 -13.86
CA ALA A 168 -2.66 -9.50 -14.45
C ALA A 168 -2.31 -8.09 -13.93
N HIS A 169 -1.43 -8.01 -12.93
CA HIS A 169 -0.76 -6.75 -12.64
C HIS A 169 0.08 -6.38 -13.86
N GLY A 170 -0.26 -5.31 -14.56
CA GLY A 170 0.69 -4.64 -15.43
C GLY A 170 1.97 -4.35 -14.64
N ALA A 171 3.12 -4.54 -15.26
CA ALA A 171 4.39 -4.26 -14.60
C ALA A 171 4.52 -2.75 -14.38
N PHE A 172 4.10 -2.24 -13.21
CA PHE A 172 4.30 -0.85 -12.84
C PHE A 172 5.80 -0.62 -12.55
N ARG A 173 6.41 0.31 -13.28
CA ARG A 173 7.82 0.66 -13.12
C ARG A 173 7.95 1.88 -12.22
N TYR A 174 8.38 1.68 -10.98
CA TYR A 174 8.59 2.78 -10.03
C TYR A 174 9.65 3.76 -10.49
N ASP A 175 10.70 3.28 -11.14
CA ASP A 175 11.75 4.08 -11.79
C ASP A 175 11.28 4.78 -13.07
N GLY A 176 10.16 4.35 -13.66
CA GLY A 176 9.51 5.02 -14.77
C GLY A 176 9.17 6.50 -14.52
N ALA A 177 9.11 6.94 -13.26
CA ALA A 177 8.89 8.34 -12.91
C ALA A 177 9.84 9.29 -13.68
N VAL A 178 11.08 8.88 -13.95
CA VAL A 178 12.05 9.71 -14.68
C VAL A 178 11.63 9.99 -16.13
N ASP A 179 10.89 9.06 -16.75
CA ASP A 179 10.41 9.21 -18.12
C ASP A 179 9.30 10.30 -18.21
N TYR A 180 8.72 10.68 -17.06
CA TYR A 180 7.67 11.71 -16.93
C TYR A 180 8.21 13.03 -16.37
N GLY A 181 9.54 13.23 -16.38
CA GLY A 181 10.17 14.49 -16.01
C GLY A 181 10.58 14.62 -14.55
N TYR A 182 10.37 13.58 -13.73
CA TYR A 182 10.92 13.58 -12.37
C TYR A 182 12.44 13.45 -12.39
N VAL A 183 13.08 14.03 -11.39
CA VAL A 183 14.54 13.98 -11.16
C VAL A 183 14.83 13.40 -9.78
N GLU A 184 16.11 13.19 -9.47
CA GLU A 184 16.58 12.71 -8.17
C GLU A 184 15.86 11.41 -7.72
N PHE A 185 15.66 10.48 -8.66
CA PHE A 185 15.07 9.20 -8.32
C PHE A 185 15.99 8.40 -7.39
N GLU A 186 15.43 7.98 -6.25
CA GLU A 186 16.15 7.23 -5.24
C GLU A 186 15.30 6.05 -4.73
N LYS A 187 15.97 4.95 -4.39
CA LYS A 187 15.37 3.79 -3.73
C LYS A 187 16.06 3.55 -2.40
N ARG A 188 15.30 3.43 -1.33
CA ARG A 188 15.77 3.02 0.01
C ARG A 188 15.04 1.76 0.47
N GLU A 189 15.74 0.93 1.25
CA GLU A 189 15.20 -0.31 1.79
C GLU A 189 15.42 -0.36 3.30
N TYR A 190 14.38 -0.84 4.01
CA TYR A 190 14.38 -0.96 5.46
C TYR A 190 13.94 -2.38 5.82
N ALA A 191 14.66 -3.02 6.73
CA ALA A 191 14.37 -4.37 7.18
C ALA A 191 13.28 -4.38 8.25
N GLY A 192 12.46 -5.42 8.22
CA GLY A 192 11.46 -5.71 9.24
C GLY A 192 11.20 -7.20 9.37
N GLN A 193 10.42 -7.58 10.35
CA GLN A 193 10.01 -8.95 10.53
C GLN A 193 8.59 -9.00 11.09
N ARG A 194 7.79 -9.92 10.56
CA ARG A 194 6.48 -10.28 11.11
C ARG A 194 6.44 -11.76 11.42
N VAL A 195 5.77 -12.10 12.49
CA VAL A 195 5.53 -13.48 12.90
C VAL A 195 4.03 -13.67 13.05
N PHE A 196 3.50 -14.74 12.49
CA PHE A 196 2.09 -15.07 12.55
C PHE A 196 1.89 -16.47 13.11
N THR A 197 0.82 -16.66 13.88
CA THR A 197 0.18 -17.95 14.12
C THR A 197 -0.55 -18.43 12.86
N ALA A 198 -1.05 -19.65 12.84
CA ALA A 198 -1.84 -20.17 11.73
C ALA A 198 -3.09 -19.30 11.44
N GLU A 199 -3.81 -18.90 12.49
CA GLU A 199 -5.00 -18.06 12.35
C GLU A 199 -4.68 -16.66 11.82
N GLU A 200 -3.62 -16.04 12.33
CA GLU A 200 -3.17 -14.73 11.86
C GLU A 200 -2.67 -14.78 10.42
N TYR A 201 -1.97 -15.85 10.03
CA TYR A 201 -1.51 -16.04 8.66
C TYR A 201 -2.68 -16.22 7.68
N VAL A 202 -3.67 -17.02 8.04
CA VAL A 202 -4.91 -17.18 7.25
C VAL A 202 -5.63 -15.84 7.11
N ALA A 203 -5.77 -15.11 8.22
CA ALA A 203 -6.41 -13.81 8.21
C ALA A 203 -5.65 -12.78 7.35
N PHE A 204 -4.31 -12.74 7.46
CA PHE A 204 -3.45 -11.91 6.60
C PHE A 204 -3.57 -12.33 5.12
N SER A 205 -3.48 -13.64 4.83
CA SER A 205 -3.62 -14.17 3.47
C SER A 205 -4.98 -13.80 2.85
N GLY A 206 -6.05 -13.81 3.65
CA GLY A 206 -7.39 -13.39 3.24
C GLY A 206 -7.52 -11.89 2.91
N THR A 207 -6.45 -11.10 3.09
CA THR A 207 -6.41 -9.69 2.66
C THR A 207 -5.76 -9.47 1.29
N HIS A 208 -5.29 -10.52 0.62
CA HIS A 208 -4.77 -10.40 -0.75
C HIS A 208 -5.92 -10.40 -1.76
N CYS A 209 -5.82 -9.55 -2.78
CA CYS A 209 -6.90 -9.32 -3.75
C CYS A 209 -7.37 -10.60 -4.44
N ASP A 210 -6.43 -11.43 -4.88
CA ASP A 210 -6.65 -12.70 -5.54
C ASP A 210 -7.21 -13.80 -4.60
N HIS A 211 -6.90 -13.72 -3.30
CA HIS A 211 -7.45 -14.63 -2.29
C HIS A 211 -8.88 -14.24 -1.87
N ILE A 212 -9.21 -12.95 -1.84
CA ILE A 212 -10.55 -12.46 -1.50
C ILE A 212 -11.59 -13.01 -2.47
N VAL A 213 -11.24 -13.09 -3.75
CA VAL A 213 -12.16 -13.49 -4.83
C VAL A 213 -12.14 -14.98 -5.15
N LEU A 214 -11.42 -15.80 -4.37
CA LEU A 214 -11.44 -17.25 -4.57
C LEU A 214 -12.87 -17.82 -4.43
N PRO A 215 -13.34 -18.63 -5.40
CA PRO A 215 -14.67 -19.21 -5.33
C PRO A 215 -14.72 -20.45 -4.40
N GLU A 216 -15.88 -20.74 -3.86
CA GLU A 216 -16.13 -22.01 -3.20
C GLU A 216 -16.24 -23.17 -4.21
N PRO A 217 -15.82 -24.38 -3.87
CA PRO A 217 -15.29 -24.82 -2.55
C PRO A 217 -13.77 -24.63 -2.40
N TYR A 218 -13.12 -24.01 -3.38
CA TYR A 218 -11.66 -23.83 -3.38
C TYR A 218 -11.20 -22.89 -2.27
N ARG A 219 -11.95 -21.82 -2.01
CA ARG A 219 -11.65 -20.86 -0.95
C ARG A 219 -11.51 -21.52 0.42
N THR A 220 -12.52 -22.29 0.84
CA THR A 220 -12.49 -23.00 2.13
C THR A 220 -11.30 -23.95 2.19
N LYS A 221 -11.12 -24.81 1.16
CA LYS A 221 -10.01 -25.78 1.13
C LYS A 221 -8.63 -25.11 1.13
N PHE A 222 -8.49 -23.97 0.46
CA PHE A 222 -7.26 -23.20 0.41
C PHE A 222 -6.88 -22.68 1.79
N PHE A 223 -7.79 -21.97 2.47
CA PHE A 223 -7.50 -21.42 3.80
C PHE A 223 -7.32 -22.49 4.87
N ASP A 224 -8.09 -23.57 4.83
CA ASP A 224 -7.89 -24.72 5.72
C ASP A 224 -6.54 -25.39 5.49
N GLY A 225 -6.12 -25.53 4.23
CA GLY A 225 -4.81 -26.05 3.87
C GLY A 225 -3.66 -25.17 4.37
N LEU A 226 -3.77 -23.84 4.24
CA LEU A 226 -2.79 -22.89 4.78
C LEU A 226 -2.70 -22.98 6.30
N ARG A 227 -3.85 -23.00 6.98
CA ARG A 227 -3.95 -23.17 8.44
C ARG A 227 -3.22 -24.43 8.90
N GLN A 228 -3.59 -25.57 8.30
CA GLN A 228 -3.01 -26.88 8.68
C GLN A 228 -1.50 -26.91 8.42
N ALA A 229 -1.02 -26.35 7.31
CA ALA A 229 0.42 -26.30 7.01
C ALA A 229 1.21 -25.54 8.10
N VAL A 230 0.68 -24.42 8.61
CA VAL A 230 1.34 -23.64 9.67
C VAL A 230 1.23 -24.34 11.02
N LEU A 231 0.08 -24.95 11.36
CA LEU A 231 -0.08 -25.75 12.60
C LEU A 231 0.92 -26.91 12.64
N ASP A 232 1.07 -27.67 11.56
CA ASP A 232 2.02 -28.77 11.45
C ASP A 232 3.49 -28.31 11.55
N ALA A 233 3.76 -27.05 11.31
CA ALA A 233 5.08 -26.44 11.47
C ALA A 233 5.32 -25.83 12.86
N GLY A 234 4.39 -26.04 13.81
CA GLY A 234 4.50 -25.54 15.18
C GLY A 234 3.80 -24.21 15.42
N ASP A 235 2.74 -23.94 14.66
CA ASP A 235 1.88 -22.73 14.77
C ASP A 235 2.66 -21.42 14.65
N ARG A 236 3.64 -21.41 13.75
CA ARG A 236 4.49 -20.23 13.56
C ARG A 236 4.98 -20.12 12.12
N ILE A 237 4.77 -18.94 11.51
CA ILE A 237 5.39 -18.58 10.23
C ILE A 237 6.06 -17.20 10.36
N VAL A 238 7.29 -17.08 9.85
CA VAL A 238 8.10 -15.86 9.92
C VAL A 238 8.17 -15.22 8.53
N PHE A 239 7.98 -13.91 8.46
CA PHE A 239 8.21 -13.09 7.29
C PHE A 239 9.37 -12.13 7.57
N ASN A 240 10.43 -12.21 6.77
CA ASN A 240 11.41 -11.14 6.71
C ASN A 240 10.90 -10.09 5.70
N ASP A 241 10.53 -8.95 6.22
CA ASP A 241 9.98 -7.88 5.39
C ASP A 241 11.09 -6.92 4.93
N THR A 242 10.97 -6.49 3.68
CA THR A 242 11.70 -5.33 3.16
C THR A 242 10.68 -4.25 2.85
N TYR A 243 10.71 -3.16 3.61
CA TYR A 243 9.95 -1.96 3.29
C TYR A 243 10.76 -1.13 2.30
N ILE A 244 10.16 -0.80 1.17
CA ILE A 244 10.82 -0.08 0.08
C ILE A 244 10.18 1.29 -0.04
N LEU A 245 11.04 2.32 -0.07
CA LEU A 245 10.68 3.70 -0.33
C LEU A 245 11.36 4.14 -1.62
N TYR A 246 10.57 4.51 -2.61
CA TYR A 246 11.02 5.22 -3.80
C TYR A 246 10.70 6.69 -3.65
N LEU A 247 11.64 7.54 -3.97
CA LEU A 247 11.53 8.99 -3.96
C LEU A 247 11.84 9.53 -5.35
N ALA A 248 11.11 10.55 -5.77
CA ALA A 248 11.39 11.30 -6.98
C ALA A 248 10.95 12.76 -6.78
N ARG A 249 11.60 13.71 -7.43
CA ARG A 249 11.30 15.14 -7.28
C ARG A 249 10.78 15.74 -8.57
N LYS A 250 9.79 16.61 -8.46
CA LYS A 250 9.49 17.56 -9.53
C LYS A 250 10.61 18.60 -9.57
N PRO A 251 11.23 18.88 -10.74
CA PRO A 251 12.25 19.92 -10.85
C PRO A 251 11.78 21.26 -10.28
N LEU A 252 12.72 22.06 -9.76
CA LEU A 252 12.47 23.49 -9.57
C LEU A 252 12.26 24.10 -10.96
N GLU A 253 11.31 25.04 -11.09
CA GLU A 253 11.23 25.82 -12.34
C GLU A 253 12.58 26.51 -12.54
N ALA A 254 13.09 26.46 -13.79
CA ALA A 254 14.26 27.26 -14.13
C ALA A 254 13.90 28.73 -13.93
N ALA A 255 14.69 29.42 -13.11
CA ALA A 255 14.52 30.84 -12.83
C ALA A 255 14.66 31.68 -14.10
#